data_a53bc12a169a35f2d19abbe40ce5fb90
#
_entry.id   a53bc12a169a35f2d19abbe40ce5fb90
#
_cell.length_a   1.000
_cell.length_b   1.000
_cell.length_c   1.000
_cell.angle_alpha   90.00
_cell.angle_beta   90.00
_cell.angle_gamma   90.00
#
_symmetry.space_group_name_H-M   'P 1'
#
loop_
_entity.id
_entity.type
_entity.pdbx_description
1 polymer ?
#
loop_
_entity_poly.entity_id
_entity_poly.type
_entity_poly.pdbx_seq_one_letter_code
_entity_poly.pdbx_strand_id
1 'polypeptide(L)'
;EHIEELIFRLKKECGMEKVTLTTNGILLEQQLDGLVKAGLDGVNISLDTLNPEHYNRLTGSCNAGKKPSDSNLEAVLWGMRKAQKQAGISVKVNCVLMHQTREELLALAELAKDGVNVRFIELMPIGQGKEKHTLKEAEVKHILSETYGTIRPCVEKLGSGPAHYMEIDGFEGKIGFISAISHKFCSGCNRVRMTADGFLKPCLQYETGMDLRTLLRDGVSDAELKAQIEMTITQKPKCHHFGEINEPEQTDHRGMSEIGG
;
A
#
# COMPACT_ATOMS: atom_id res chain seq x y z
N GLU A 1 7.26 -9.91 -14.73
CA GLU A 1 7.16 -10.03 -16.21
C GLU A 1 5.77 -9.57 -16.66
N HIS A 2 5.66 -8.92 -17.83
CA HIS A 2 4.40 -8.51 -18.49
C HIS A 2 3.52 -7.51 -17.72
N ILE A 3 4.06 -6.75 -16.75
CA ILE A 3 3.27 -5.78 -15.98
C ILE A 3 2.73 -4.65 -16.88
N GLU A 4 3.48 -4.22 -17.88
CA GLU A 4 3.07 -3.21 -18.85
C GLU A 4 1.87 -3.67 -19.67
N GLU A 5 1.87 -4.94 -20.13
CA GLU A 5 0.74 -5.54 -20.84
C GLU A 5 -0.51 -5.58 -19.95
N LEU A 6 -0.36 -6.00 -18.69
CA LEU A 6 -1.47 -6.03 -17.74
C LEU A 6 -2.07 -4.63 -17.53
N ILE A 7 -1.24 -3.61 -17.32
CA ILE A 7 -1.69 -2.23 -17.16
C ILE A 7 -2.42 -1.75 -18.42
N PHE A 8 -1.86 -2.01 -19.61
CA PHE A 8 -2.48 -1.66 -20.87
C PHE A 8 -3.87 -2.29 -21.02
N ARG A 9 -4.00 -3.58 -20.76
CA ARG A 9 -5.28 -4.30 -20.84
C ARG A 9 -6.30 -3.75 -19.84
N LEU A 10 -5.91 -3.53 -18.59
CA LEU A 10 -6.77 -2.92 -17.59
C LEU A 10 -7.28 -1.53 -18.01
N LYS A 11 -6.41 -0.70 -18.58
CA LYS A 11 -6.78 0.66 -19.03
C LYS A 11 -7.59 0.67 -20.32
N LYS A 12 -7.19 -0.08 -21.32
CA LYS A 12 -7.73 0.03 -22.68
C LYS A 12 -8.82 -0.99 -22.99
N GLU A 13 -8.69 -2.23 -22.49
CA GLU A 13 -9.66 -3.28 -22.76
C GLU A 13 -10.74 -3.34 -21.67
N CYS A 14 -10.36 -3.19 -20.40
CA CYS A 14 -11.29 -3.23 -19.27
C CYS A 14 -11.87 -1.86 -18.87
N GLY A 15 -11.37 -0.76 -19.44
CA GLY A 15 -11.89 0.60 -19.19
C GLY A 15 -11.68 1.09 -17.75
N MET A 16 -10.64 0.62 -17.03
CA MET A 16 -10.38 1.05 -15.67
C MET A 16 -10.00 2.54 -15.63
N GLU A 17 -10.75 3.34 -14.86
CA GLU A 17 -10.50 4.78 -14.72
C GLU A 17 -9.11 5.08 -14.17
N LYS A 18 -8.67 4.31 -13.17
CA LYS A 18 -7.35 4.47 -12.55
C LYS A 18 -6.67 3.13 -12.32
N VAL A 19 -5.45 3.02 -12.80
CA VAL A 19 -4.55 1.88 -12.55
C VAL A 19 -3.32 2.38 -11.82
N THR A 20 -3.07 1.88 -10.62
CA THR A 20 -1.91 2.26 -9.82
C THR A 20 -1.10 1.03 -9.44
N LEU A 21 0.21 1.19 -9.29
CA LEU A 21 1.13 0.14 -8.93
C LEU A 21 1.64 0.36 -7.50
N THR A 22 1.68 -0.70 -6.68
CA THR A 22 2.45 -0.70 -5.44
C THR A 22 3.73 -1.48 -5.67
N THR A 23 4.87 -0.91 -5.32
CA THR A 23 6.20 -1.45 -5.62
C THR A 23 7.20 -1.15 -4.50
N ASN A 24 8.24 -1.97 -4.38
CA ASN A 24 9.41 -1.63 -3.57
C ASN A 24 10.29 -0.54 -4.21
N GLY A 25 10.02 -0.16 -5.45
CA GLY A 25 10.66 0.96 -6.15
C GLY A 25 12.03 0.66 -6.78
N ILE A 26 12.64 -0.49 -6.53
CA ILE A 26 14.02 -0.80 -6.96
C ILE A 26 14.19 -0.73 -8.49
N LEU A 27 13.20 -1.20 -9.25
CA LEU A 27 13.21 -1.21 -10.71
C LEU A 27 12.43 -0.05 -11.34
N LEU A 28 11.87 0.84 -10.50
CA LEU A 28 10.95 1.87 -10.98
C LEU A 28 11.58 2.82 -11.98
N GLU A 29 12.84 3.25 -11.76
CA GLU A 29 13.55 4.15 -12.67
C GLU A 29 13.65 3.58 -14.10
N GLN A 30 13.94 2.28 -14.20
CA GLN A 30 14.13 1.59 -15.47
C GLN A 30 12.81 1.32 -16.20
N GLN A 31 11.76 1.00 -15.47
CA GLN A 31 10.47 0.56 -16.02
C GLN A 31 9.45 1.71 -16.21
N LEU A 32 9.67 2.86 -15.59
CA LEU A 32 8.67 3.92 -15.51
C LEU A 32 8.12 4.34 -16.88
N ASP A 33 8.99 4.51 -17.87
CA ASP A 33 8.60 5.00 -19.19
C ASP A 33 7.65 4.02 -19.91
N GLY A 34 7.90 2.72 -19.77
CA GLY A 34 7.02 1.66 -20.29
C GLY A 34 5.68 1.62 -19.55
N LEU A 35 5.71 1.70 -18.20
CA LEU A 35 4.51 1.73 -17.37
C LEU A 35 3.60 2.93 -17.68
N VAL A 36 4.19 4.11 -17.89
CA VAL A 36 3.45 5.33 -18.27
C VAL A 36 2.81 5.17 -19.64
N LYS A 37 3.55 4.66 -20.63
CA LYS A 37 3.01 4.38 -21.97
C LYS A 37 1.86 3.37 -21.95
N ALA A 38 1.93 2.40 -21.04
CA ALA A 38 0.86 1.42 -20.83
C ALA A 38 -0.40 2.03 -20.19
N GLY A 39 -0.30 3.24 -19.59
CA GLY A 39 -1.44 3.96 -19.00
C GLY A 39 -1.49 3.92 -17.48
N LEU A 40 -0.33 3.74 -16.80
CA LEU A 40 -0.26 3.85 -15.35
C LEU A 40 -0.61 5.26 -14.88
N ASP A 41 -1.45 5.38 -13.85
CA ASP A 41 -1.90 6.67 -13.29
C ASP A 41 -1.16 7.03 -11.98
N GLY A 42 -0.47 6.10 -11.37
CA GLY A 42 0.27 6.40 -10.14
C GLY A 42 1.05 5.24 -9.56
N VAL A 43 2.02 5.59 -8.74
CA VAL A 43 2.86 4.63 -8.02
C VAL A 43 2.75 4.83 -6.51
N ASN A 44 2.65 3.72 -5.79
CA ASN A 44 2.76 3.68 -4.34
C ASN A 44 4.08 2.96 -4.02
N ILE A 45 5.03 3.65 -3.46
CA ILE A 45 6.35 3.12 -3.16
C ILE A 45 6.36 2.68 -1.69
N SER A 46 6.66 1.40 -1.44
CA SER A 46 6.85 0.90 -0.08
C SER A 46 8.23 1.30 0.43
N LEU A 47 8.27 2.21 1.40
CA LEU A 47 9.52 2.77 1.93
C LEU A 47 9.33 3.13 3.42
N ASP A 48 9.87 2.28 4.28
CA ASP A 48 9.67 2.36 5.73
C ASP A 48 10.73 3.21 6.44
N THR A 49 11.85 3.55 5.78
CA THR A 49 12.91 4.39 6.31
C THR A 49 13.78 4.97 5.19
N LEU A 50 14.37 6.13 5.44
CA LEU A 50 15.43 6.73 4.61
C LEU A 50 16.84 6.46 5.17
N ASN A 51 16.96 5.76 6.30
CA ASN A 51 18.24 5.34 6.86
C ASN A 51 18.75 4.11 6.11
N PRO A 52 19.92 4.15 5.44
CA PRO A 52 20.40 3.04 4.62
C PRO A 52 20.65 1.75 5.40
N GLU A 53 21.14 1.84 6.65
CA GLU A 53 21.40 0.66 7.47
C GLU A 53 20.09 0.01 7.91
N HIS A 54 19.12 0.83 8.33
CA HIS A 54 17.79 0.35 8.69
C HIS A 54 17.06 -0.23 7.48
N TYR A 55 17.12 0.42 6.32
CA TYR A 55 16.55 -0.07 5.06
C TYR A 55 17.11 -1.45 4.70
N ASN A 56 18.43 -1.62 4.73
CA ASN A 56 19.08 -2.89 4.42
C ASN A 56 18.66 -4.00 5.39
N ARG A 57 18.49 -3.68 6.67
CA ARG A 57 18.02 -4.63 7.69
C ARG A 57 16.57 -5.05 7.46
N LEU A 58 15.68 -4.10 7.15
CA LEU A 58 14.26 -4.38 6.89
C LEU A 58 14.03 -5.19 5.61
N THR A 59 14.79 -4.89 4.56
CA THR A 59 14.64 -5.55 3.26
C THR A 59 15.43 -6.85 3.12
N GLY A 60 16.19 -7.24 4.16
CA GLY A 60 17.06 -8.41 4.11
C GLY A 60 18.24 -8.26 3.15
N SER A 61 18.54 -7.04 2.70
CA SER A 61 19.63 -6.76 1.75
C SER A 61 21.02 -6.84 2.40
N CYS A 62 21.10 -7.10 3.71
CA CYS A 62 22.33 -7.32 4.45
C CYS A 62 22.90 -8.71 4.15
N ASN A 63 23.45 -8.92 2.96
CA ASN A 63 24.34 -10.04 2.73
C ASN A 63 25.70 -9.71 3.35
N ALA A 64 26.25 -10.62 4.16
CA ALA A 64 27.56 -10.49 4.77
C ALA A 64 28.59 -10.12 3.71
N GLY A 65 29.15 -8.90 3.79
CA GLY A 65 30.18 -8.40 2.90
C GLY A 65 29.81 -7.26 1.93
N LYS A 66 28.53 -6.85 1.85
CA LYS A 66 28.15 -5.64 1.11
C LYS A 66 28.28 -4.39 1.99
N LYS A 67 28.78 -3.31 1.39
CA LYS A 67 28.86 -2.01 2.08
C LYS A 67 27.46 -1.39 2.17
N PRO A 68 27.18 -0.52 3.17
CA PRO A 68 25.94 0.25 3.24
C PRO A 68 25.65 1.08 1.98
N SER A 69 26.68 1.49 1.24
CA SER A 69 26.61 2.18 -0.06
C SER A 69 26.02 1.32 -1.18
N ASP A 70 25.93 0.00 -1.03
CA ASP A 70 25.36 -0.90 -2.04
C ASP A 70 23.86 -1.15 -1.80
N SER A 71 23.22 -0.25 -1.06
CA SER A 71 21.81 -0.35 -0.73
C SER A 71 20.96 0.00 -1.96
N ASN A 72 19.87 -0.76 -2.13
CA ASN A 72 18.87 -0.46 -3.16
C ASN A 72 18.08 0.84 -2.87
N LEU A 73 18.28 1.48 -1.73
CA LEU A 73 17.60 2.71 -1.34
C LEU A 73 17.80 3.85 -2.33
N GLU A 74 19.03 4.02 -2.85
CA GLU A 74 19.30 5.06 -3.86
C GLU A 74 18.50 4.81 -5.14
N ALA A 75 18.42 3.57 -5.61
CA ALA A 75 17.60 3.22 -6.78
C ALA A 75 16.13 3.56 -6.56
N VAL A 76 15.59 3.29 -5.35
CA VAL A 76 14.21 3.66 -4.97
C VAL A 76 14.00 5.16 -5.02
N LEU A 77 14.92 5.94 -4.44
CA LEU A 77 14.85 7.40 -4.42
C LEU A 77 14.99 8.01 -5.83
N TRP A 78 15.84 7.46 -6.68
CA TRP A 78 15.95 7.86 -8.08
C TRP A 78 14.67 7.58 -8.86
N GLY A 79 14.12 6.38 -8.73
CA GLY A 79 12.84 6.01 -9.34
C GLY A 79 11.68 6.90 -8.87
N MET A 80 11.62 7.22 -7.58
CA MET A 80 10.64 8.15 -7.01
C MET A 80 10.75 9.54 -7.63
N ARG A 81 11.96 10.11 -7.66
CA ARG A 81 12.20 11.44 -8.24
C ARG A 81 11.90 11.50 -9.74
N LYS A 82 12.19 10.43 -10.48
CA LYS A 82 11.81 10.32 -11.90
C LYS A 82 10.29 10.31 -12.06
N ALA A 83 9.59 9.53 -11.23
CA ALA A 83 8.13 9.46 -11.26
C ALA A 83 7.45 10.80 -10.90
N GLN A 84 8.00 11.57 -9.94
CA GLN A 84 7.49 12.89 -9.58
C GLN A 84 7.56 13.89 -10.75
N LYS A 85 8.59 13.79 -11.60
CA LYS A 85 8.76 14.66 -12.77
C LYS A 85 7.84 14.26 -13.94
N GLN A 86 7.23 13.11 -13.88
CA GLN A 86 6.38 12.58 -14.93
C GLN A 86 4.97 13.14 -14.82
N ALA A 87 4.54 13.92 -15.80
CA ALA A 87 3.19 14.47 -15.84
C ALA A 87 2.12 13.38 -15.81
N GLY A 88 1.08 13.58 -15.01
CA GLY A 88 -0.07 12.67 -14.92
C GLY A 88 0.14 11.48 -13.96
N ILE A 89 1.33 11.30 -13.38
CA ILE A 89 1.60 10.23 -12.42
C ILE A 89 1.50 10.75 -10.99
N SER A 90 0.63 10.14 -10.20
CA SER A 90 0.60 10.40 -8.75
C SER A 90 1.66 9.55 -8.03
N VAL A 91 2.48 10.19 -7.19
CA VAL A 91 3.50 9.48 -6.40
C VAL A 91 3.10 9.49 -4.93
N LYS A 92 3.09 8.31 -4.32
CA LYS A 92 2.83 8.13 -2.90
C LYS A 92 3.89 7.22 -2.29
N VAL A 93 4.35 7.57 -1.10
CA VAL A 93 5.18 6.70 -0.26
C VAL A 93 4.30 6.07 0.81
N ASN A 94 4.44 4.77 1.01
CA ASN A 94 3.82 4.00 2.08
C ASN A 94 4.88 3.62 3.09
N CYS A 95 4.69 4.02 4.33
CA CYS A 95 5.49 3.60 5.47
C CYS A 95 4.60 2.82 6.44
N VAL A 96 4.93 1.56 6.68
CA VAL A 96 4.29 0.78 7.74
C VAL A 96 4.93 1.13 9.08
N LEU A 97 4.10 1.56 10.02
CA LEU A 97 4.54 1.97 11.35
C LEU A 97 4.99 0.75 12.17
N MET A 98 6.27 0.67 12.46
CA MET A 98 6.90 -0.39 13.25
C MET A 98 7.72 0.21 14.39
N HIS A 99 9.03 0.31 14.20
CA HIS A 99 10.00 0.78 15.20
C HIS A 99 10.82 1.98 14.69
N GLN A 100 10.24 2.80 13.82
CA GLN A 100 10.91 4.00 13.33
C GLN A 100 11.20 4.95 14.49
N THR A 101 12.37 5.57 14.48
CA THR A 101 12.68 6.66 15.39
C THR A 101 11.95 7.93 14.99
N ARG A 102 11.94 8.91 15.89
CA ARG A 102 11.40 10.24 15.60
C ARG A 102 12.02 10.84 14.33
N GLU A 103 13.35 10.74 14.23
CA GLU A 103 14.13 11.28 13.11
C GLU A 103 13.76 10.60 11.78
N GLU A 104 13.55 9.29 11.79
CA GLU A 104 13.14 8.55 10.59
C GLU A 104 11.73 8.94 10.13
N LEU A 105 10.79 9.11 11.07
CA LEU A 105 9.43 9.57 10.75
C LEU A 105 9.45 10.98 10.15
N LEU A 106 10.23 11.89 10.74
CA LEU A 106 10.37 13.25 10.23
C LEU A 106 11.03 13.28 8.86
N ALA A 107 12.09 12.49 8.64
CA ALA A 107 12.76 12.40 7.36
C ALA A 107 11.81 11.90 6.25
N LEU A 108 10.98 10.89 6.54
CA LEU A 108 9.95 10.43 5.61
C LEU A 108 8.89 11.51 5.35
N ALA A 109 8.43 12.20 6.40
CA ALA A 109 7.44 13.26 6.24
C ALA A 109 7.96 14.43 5.39
N GLU A 110 9.26 14.72 5.43
CA GLU A 110 9.88 15.77 4.62
C GLU A 110 9.79 15.55 3.12
N LEU A 111 9.63 14.29 2.67
CA LEU A 111 9.36 14.01 1.25
C LEU A 111 8.08 14.72 0.77
N ALA A 112 7.17 15.03 1.68
CA ALA A 112 5.95 15.76 1.34
C ALA A 112 6.19 17.25 1.07
N LYS A 113 7.32 17.83 1.48
CA LYS A 113 7.69 19.21 1.09
C LYS A 113 7.83 19.33 -0.42
N ASP A 114 8.32 18.27 -1.06
CA ASP A 114 8.58 18.22 -2.51
C ASP A 114 7.40 17.60 -3.30
N GLY A 115 6.20 17.58 -2.74
CA GLY A 115 4.97 17.15 -3.44
C GLY A 115 4.67 15.64 -3.40
N VAL A 116 5.49 14.81 -2.72
CA VAL A 116 5.15 13.39 -2.49
C VAL A 116 4.07 13.27 -1.42
N ASN A 117 3.03 12.47 -1.66
CA ASN A 117 2.10 12.14 -0.57
C ASN A 117 2.67 10.98 0.26
N VAL A 118 2.95 11.22 1.53
CA VAL A 118 3.48 10.22 2.46
C VAL A 118 2.35 9.64 3.29
N ARG A 119 2.22 8.31 3.30
CA ARG A 119 1.18 7.60 4.06
C ARG A 119 1.81 6.73 5.15
N PHE A 120 1.46 7.02 6.38
CA PHE A 120 1.78 6.18 7.53
C PHE A 120 0.65 5.16 7.74
N ILE A 121 1.01 3.89 7.78
CA ILE A 121 0.08 2.76 7.82
C ILE A 121 0.27 2.00 9.11
N GLU A 122 -0.76 1.88 9.93
CA GLU A 122 -0.71 1.02 11.11
C GLU A 122 -0.45 -0.43 10.71
N LEU A 123 0.48 -1.08 11.39
CA LEU A 123 0.77 -2.50 11.18
C LEU A 123 -0.45 -3.32 11.59
N MET A 124 -0.96 -4.10 10.65
CA MET A 124 -2.02 -5.07 10.92
C MET A 124 -1.42 -6.38 11.41
N PRO A 125 -2.04 -7.07 12.38
CA PRO A 125 -1.54 -8.32 12.95
C PRO A 125 -1.75 -9.51 11.99
N ILE A 126 -1.10 -9.46 10.83
CA ILE A 126 -1.15 -10.48 9.78
C ILE A 126 0.24 -11.10 9.65
N GLY A 127 0.32 -12.43 9.59
CA GLY A 127 1.59 -13.15 9.46
C GLY A 127 2.56 -12.76 10.58
N GLN A 128 3.72 -12.25 10.23
CA GLN A 128 4.76 -11.85 11.18
C GLN A 128 4.44 -10.56 11.97
N GLY A 129 3.35 -9.86 11.62
CA GLY A 129 2.91 -8.64 12.33
C GLY A 129 2.22 -8.88 13.67
N LYS A 130 1.85 -10.12 14.01
CA LYS A 130 1.02 -10.46 15.18
C LYS A 130 1.65 -10.12 16.53
N GLU A 131 2.96 -10.09 16.65
CA GLU A 131 3.68 -9.95 17.94
C GLU A 131 4.41 -8.60 18.09
N LYS A 132 4.19 -7.63 17.23
CA LYS A 132 4.96 -6.38 17.23
C LYS A 132 4.20 -5.24 17.91
N HIS A 133 4.82 -4.61 18.89
CA HIS A 133 4.39 -3.30 19.37
C HIS A 133 4.70 -2.25 18.31
N THR A 134 3.72 -1.45 17.94
CA THR A 134 3.84 -0.52 16.81
C THR A 134 3.40 0.88 17.18
N LEU A 135 3.97 1.87 16.50
CA LEU A 135 3.54 3.25 16.60
C LEU A 135 2.10 3.42 16.10
N LYS A 136 1.35 4.28 16.76
CA LYS A 136 -0.02 4.62 16.37
C LYS A 136 -0.07 5.99 15.70
N GLU A 137 -1.13 6.21 14.95
CA GLU A 137 -1.38 7.48 14.28
C GLU A 137 -1.24 8.70 15.21
N ALA A 138 -1.79 8.61 16.43
CA ALA A 138 -1.75 9.70 17.40
C ALA A 138 -0.31 10.09 17.78
N GLU A 139 0.58 9.11 17.92
CA GLU A 139 2.00 9.34 18.24
C GLU A 139 2.72 10.04 17.08
N VAL A 140 2.48 9.58 15.83
CA VAL A 140 3.06 10.22 14.65
C VAL A 140 2.54 11.66 14.49
N LYS A 141 1.24 11.88 14.65
CA LYS A 141 0.64 13.22 14.62
C LYS A 141 1.25 14.15 15.68
N HIS A 142 1.47 13.65 16.88
CA HIS A 142 2.12 14.41 17.94
C HIS A 142 3.53 14.83 17.55
N ILE A 143 4.35 13.89 17.06
CA ILE A 143 5.71 14.16 16.57
C ILE A 143 5.72 15.24 15.48
N LEU A 144 4.82 15.10 14.50
CA LEU A 144 4.73 16.04 13.39
C LEU A 144 4.28 17.44 13.87
N SER A 145 3.30 17.50 14.78
CA SER A 145 2.81 18.78 15.31
C SER A 145 3.82 19.53 16.17
N GLU A 146 4.62 18.81 16.95
CA GLU A 146 5.74 19.43 17.71
C GLU A 146 6.80 20.03 16.79
N THR A 147 7.04 19.42 15.62
CA THR A 147 8.11 19.84 14.72
C THR A 147 7.66 20.89 13.71
N TYR A 148 6.47 20.73 13.14
CA TYR A 148 5.98 21.55 12.02
C TYR A 148 4.79 22.47 12.42
N GLY A 149 4.35 22.40 13.67
CA GLY A 149 3.23 23.21 14.15
C GLY A 149 1.87 22.63 13.76
N THR A 150 0.96 23.51 13.32
CA THR A 150 -0.44 23.12 13.10
C THR A 150 -0.59 22.14 11.92
N ILE A 151 -1.24 21.00 12.20
CA ILE A 151 -1.63 20.02 11.22
C ILE A 151 -3.14 20.08 11.04
N ARG A 152 -3.64 20.28 9.82
CA ARG A 152 -5.07 20.42 9.52
C ARG A 152 -5.58 19.25 8.68
N PRO A 153 -6.83 18.79 8.87
CA PRO A 153 -7.43 17.81 7.95
C PRO A 153 -7.48 18.35 6.53
N CYS A 154 -7.04 17.52 5.58
CA CYS A 154 -7.16 17.81 4.16
C CYS A 154 -8.58 17.49 3.68
N VAL A 155 -9.24 18.44 3.05
CA VAL A 155 -10.60 18.27 2.51
C VAL A 155 -10.57 17.54 1.17
N GLU A 156 -9.46 17.61 0.45
CA GLU A 156 -9.29 16.98 -0.86
C GLU A 156 -9.23 15.46 -0.76
N LYS A 157 -10.02 14.77 -1.60
CA LYS A 157 -10.01 13.31 -1.67
C LYS A 157 -8.90 12.81 -2.59
N LEU A 158 -7.80 12.35 -2.04
CA LEU A 158 -6.62 11.87 -2.76
C LEU A 158 -6.68 10.37 -3.07
N GLY A 159 -7.58 9.98 -3.97
CA GLY A 159 -7.78 8.60 -4.40
C GLY A 159 -8.96 7.89 -3.75
N SER A 160 -9.14 6.60 -4.06
CA SER A 160 -10.26 5.76 -3.61
C SER A 160 -9.96 4.93 -2.35
N GLY A 161 -8.76 5.06 -1.78
CA GLY A 161 -8.32 4.30 -0.61
C GLY A 161 -8.86 4.84 0.73
N PRO A 162 -8.63 4.13 1.85
CA PRO A 162 -9.11 4.51 3.18
C PRO A 162 -8.22 5.55 3.88
N ALA A 163 -7.15 6.01 3.23
CA ALA A 163 -6.29 7.01 3.83
C ALA A 163 -7.04 8.32 4.02
N HIS A 164 -7.00 8.87 5.23
CA HIS A 164 -7.34 10.25 5.47
C HIS A 164 -6.05 11.08 5.49
N TYR A 165 -6.14 12.31 4.98
CA TYR A 165 -4.97 13.13 4.76
C TYR A 165 -4.99 14.37 5.63
N MET A 166 -3.78 14.84 5.98
CA MET A 166 -3.52 16.05 6.73
C MET A 166 -2.64 16.98 5.91
N GLU A 167 -2.81 18.27 6.11
CA GLU A 167 -2.01 19.33 5.54
C GLU A 167 -1.09 19.92 6.59
N ILE A 168 0.13 20.22 6.18
CA ILE A 168 1.14 20.94 6.98
C ILE A 168 1.54 22.18 6.19
N ASP A 169 1.61 23.32 6.84
CA ASP A 169 1.98 24.57 6.18
C ASP A 169 3.38 24.47 5.57
N GLY A 170 3.50 24.89 4.31
CA GLY A 170 4.75 24.79 3.55
C GLY A 170 5.04 23.43 2.91
N PHE A 171 4.13 22.46 3.04
CA PHE A 171 4.24 21.17 2.34
C PHE A 171 3.34 21.19 1.10
N GLU A 172 3.89 20.81 -0.07
CA GLU A 172 3.11 20.66 -1.31
C GLU A 172 2.28 19.37 -1.31
N GLY A 173 2.91 18.27 -0.88
CA GLY A 173 2.25 16.98 -0.68
C GLY A 173 1.52 16.90 0.66
N LYS A 174 0.82 15.80 0.90
CA LYS A 174 0.00 15.58 2.08
C LYS A 174 0.52 14.40 2.90
N ILE A 175 0.27 14.45 4.20
CA ILE A 175 0.53 13.34 5.11
C ILE A 175 -0.75 12.55 5.28
N GLY A 176 -0.74 11.29 4.87
CA GLY A 176 -1.88 10.38 4.97
C GLY A 176 -1.73 9.39 6.12
N PHE A 177 -2.85 8.93 6.65
CA PHE A 177 -2.89 7.88 7.66
C PHE A 177 -3.86 6.78 7.21
N ILE A 178 -3.44 5.51 7.38
CA ILE A 178 -4.27 4.32 7.22
C ILE A 178 -4.26 3.58 8.55
N SER A 179 -5.26 3.86 9.37
CA SER A 179 -5.33 3.41 10.77
C SER A 179 -6.36 2.31 10.91
N ALA A 180 -6.00 1.11 10.38
CA ALA A 180 -6.92 -0.02 10.35
C ALA A 180 -7.29 -0.52 11.76
N ILE A 181 -6.41 -0.36 12.73
CA ILE A 181 -6.60 -0.84 14.10
C ILE A 181 -7.23 0.24 14.98
N SER A 182 -6.63 1.45 15.00
CA SER A 182 -7.10 2.55 15.85
C SER A 182 -8.41 3.17 15.36
N HIS A 183 -8.61 3.25 14.05
CA HIS A 183 -9.78 3.85 13.41
C HIS A 183 -10.31 2.96 12.30
N LYS A 184 -11.12 1.95 12.68
CA LYS A 184 -11.71 1.01 11.72
C LYS A 184 -12.53 1.75 10.65
N PHE A 185 -12.19 1.54 9.38
CA PHE A 185 -12.89 2.14 8.23
C PHE A 185 -13.75 1.13 7.45
N CYS A 186 -14.12 0.02 8.08
CA CYS A 186 -14.82 -1.09 7.43
C CYS A 186 -16.16 -0.70 6.82
N SER A 187 -16.91 0.20 7.47
CA SER A 187 -18.21 0.69 6.96
C SER A 187 -18.13 1.38 5.60
N GLY A 188 -16.99 2.00 5.28
CA GLY A 188 -16.73 2.64 3.99
C GLY A 188 -15.78 1.84 3.08
N CYS A 189 -15.44 0.59 3.45
CA CYS A 189 -14.46 -0.19 2.72
C CYS A 189 -15.04 -0.78 1.43
N ASN A 190 -14.59 -0.26 0.29
CA ASN A 190 -14.97 -0.71 -1.06
C ASN A 190 -13.97 -1.71 -1.69
N ARG A 191 -13.10 -2.32 -0.90
CA ARG A 191 -12.01 -3.15 -1.44
C ARG A 191 -12.39 -4.60 -1.60
N VAL A 192 -11.96 -5.17 -2.69
CA VAL A 192 -11.77 -6.61 -2.92
C VAL A 192 -10.32 -6.84 -3.32
N ARG A 193 -9.80 -8.03 -3.13
CA ARG A 193 -8.45 -8.41 -3.47
C ARG A 193 -8.47 -9.66 -4.33
N MET A 194 -7.54 -9.75 -5.25
CA MET A 194 -7.24 -10.98 -5.94
C MET A 194 -5.78 -11.33 -5.66
N THR A 195 -5.54 -12.52 -5.17
CA THR A 195 -4.19 -13.03 -4.92
C THR A 195 -3.51 -13.42 -6.24
N ALA A 196 -2.19 -13.57 -6.22
CA ALA A 196 -1.43 -13.93 -7.41
C ALA A 196 -1.80 -15.31 -7.97
N ASP A 197 -2.33 -16.19 -7.15
CA ASP A 197 -2.83 -17.51 -7.52
C ASP A 197 -4.30 -17.52 -7.97
N GLY A 198 -4.95 -16.34 -8.06
CA GLY A 198 -6.29 -16.18 -8.63
C GLY A 198 -7.44 -16.39 -7.64
N PHE A 199 -7.20 -16.23 -6.34
CA PHE A 199 -8.24 -16.29 -5.32
C PHE A 199 -8.82 -14.89 -5.02
N LEU A 200 -10.13 -14.70 -5.18
CA LEU A 200 -10.84 -13.46 -4.88
C LEU A 200 -11.20 -13.39 -3.41
N LYS A 201 -10.69 -12.37 -2.70
CA LYS A 201 -10.96 -12.11 -1.27
C LYS A 201 -11.79 -10.85 -1.08
N PRO A 202 -12.94 -10.91 -0.42
CA PRO A 202 -13.74 -9.72 -0.09
C PRO A 202 -13.14 -8.92 1.08
N CYS A 203 -12.36 -9.54 1.94
CA CYS A 203 -11.72 -8.92 3.11
C CYS A 203 -10.29 -9.42 3.30
N LEU A 204 -9.43 -8.56 3.85
CA LEU A 204 -8.03 -8.89 4.11
C LEU A 204 -7.88 -9.93 5.23
N GLN A 205 -8.66 -9.78 6.32
CA GLN A 205 -8.53 -10.62 7.51
C GLN A 205 -8.94 -12.08 7.27
N TYR A 206 -10.05 -12.28 6.55
CA TYR A 206 -10.66 -13.60 6.46
C TYR A 206 -10.10 -14.42 5.30
N GLU A 207 -9.99 -15.72 5.47
CA GLU A 207 -9.64 -16.66 4.39
C GLU A 207 -10.81 -16.94 3.42
N THR A 208 -12.01 -16.43 3.74
CA THR A 208 -13.19 -16.57 2.91
C THR A 208 -13.03 -15.85 1.57
N GLY A 209 -13.56 -16.46 0.52
CA GLY A 209 -13.50 -15.93 -0.83
C GLY A 209 -13.80 -16.99 -1.87
N MET A 210 -13.25 -16.84 -3.07
CA MET A 210 -13.55 -17.72 -4.20
C MET A 210 -12.30 -17.95 -5.07
N ASP A 211 -12.05 -19.21 -5.44
CA ASP A 211 -11.00 -19.57 -6.40
C ASP A 211 -11.47 -19.33 -7.84
N LEU A 212 -11.18 -18.13 -8.35
CA LEU A 212 -11.48 -17.75 -9.73
C LEU A 212 -10.70 -18.58 -10.75
N ARG A 213 -9.47 -18.95 -10.42
CA ARG A 213 -8.61 -19.71 -11.34
C ARG A 213 -9.21 -21.08 -11.66
N THR A 214 -9.68 -21.81 -10.66
CA THR A 214 -10.31 -23.10 -10.85
C THR A 214 -11.57 -22.96 -11.69
N LEU A 215 -12.46 -22.02 -11.38
CA LEU A 215 -13.68 -21.78 -12.15
C LEU A 215 -13.40 -21.48 -13.63
N LEU A 216 -12.41 -20.64 -13.91
CA LEU A 216 -12.01 -20.30 -15.27
C LEU A 216 -11.45 -21.52 -16.03
N ARG A 217 -10.69 -22.39 -15.36
CA ARG A 217 -10.13 -23.61 -15.95
C ARG A 217 -11.17 -24.69 -16.20
N ASP A 218 -12.19 -24.77 -15.36
CA ASP A 218 -13.31 -25.70 -15.50
C ASP A 218 -14.30 -25.25 -16.59
N GLY A 219 -14.07 -24.05 -17.18
CA GLY A 219 -14.84 -23.54 -18.31
C GLY A 219 -16.25 -23.10 -17.94
N VAL A 220 -16.47 -22.61 -16.70
CA VAL A 220 -17.76 -22.03 -16.33
C VAL A 220 -18.11 -20.85 -17.24
N SER A 221 -19.39 -20.64 -17.51
CA SER A 221 -19.83 -19.53 -18.34
C SER A 221 -19.56 -18.17 -17.69
N ASP A 222 -19.37 -17.13 -18.50
CA ASP A 222 -19.19 -15.75 -18.02
C ASP A 222 -20.34 -15.30 -17.12
N ALA A 223 -21.58 -15.71 -17.44
CA ALA A 223 -22.76 -15.39 -16.64
C ALA A 223 -22.68 -16.01 -15.23
N GLU A 224 -22.28 -17.27 -15.14
CA GLU A 224 -22.10 -17.97 -13.87
C GLU A 224 -20.92 -17.39 -13.07
N LEU A 225 -19.78 -17.14 -13.74
CA LEU A 225 -18.62 -16.50 -13.12
C LEU A 225 -18.99 -15.15 -12.52
N LYS A 226 -19.72 -14.32 -13.27
CA LYS A 226 -20.19 -13.02 -12.80
C LYS A 226 -21.12 -13.18 -11.58
N ALA A 227 -22.07 -14.08 -11.59
CA ALA A 227 -22.98 -14.33 -10.48
C ALA A 227 -22.22 -14.74 -9.20
N GLN A 228 -21.22 -15.60 -9.33
CA GLN A 228 -20.38 -16.03 -8.21
C GLN A 228 -19.50 -14.91 -7.67
N ILE A 229 -18.93 -14.04 -8.51
CA ILE A 229 -18.19 -12.85 -8.11
C ILE A 229 -19.11 -11.91 -7.31
N GLU A 230 -20.31 -11.61 -7.83
CA GLU A 230 -21.29 -10.76 -7.16
C GLU A 230 -21.70 -11.32 -5.79
N MET A 231 -21.95 -12.62 -5.71
CA MET A 231 -22.24 -13.30 -4.46
C MET A 231 -21.09 -13.17 -3.45
N THR A 232 -19.86 -13.39 -3.89
CA THR A 232 -18.66 -13.28 -3.02
C THR A 232 -18.49 -11.85 -2.50
N ILE A 233 -18.75 -10.84 -3.32
CA ILE A 233 -18.67 -9.43 -2.92
C ILE A 233 -19.79 -9.07 -1.93
N THR A 234 -21.00 -9.56 -2.14
CA THR A 234 -22.13 -9.29 -1.23
C THR A 234 -21.99 -9.96 0.13
N GLN A 235 -21.24 -11.04 0.21
CA GLN A 235 -20.89 -11.74 1.46
C GLN A 235 -19.72 -11.10 2.22
N LYS A 236 -19.25 -9.93 1.77
CA LYS A 236 -18.18 -9.20 2.46
C LYS A 236 -18.51 -8.96 3.93
N PRO A 237 -17.61 -9.33 4.88
CA PRO A 237 -17.82 -9.09 6.30
C PRO A 237 -18.02 -7.61 6.61
N LYS A 238 -18.90 -7.30 7.56
CA LYS A 238 -19.19 -5.91 7.99
C LYS A 238 -17.99 -5.21 8.59
N CYS A 239 -17.12 -5.95 9.29
CA CYS A 239 -15.90 -5.41 9.89
C CYS A 239 -14.84 -6.52 10.03
N HIS A 240 -13.61 -6.09 10.27
CA HIS A 240 -12.53 -6.96 10.73
C HIS A 240 -12.48 -6.96 12.28
N HIS A 241 -11.83 -7.99 12.83
CA HIS A 241 -11.65 -8.21 14.27
C HIS A 241 -10.17 -8.33 14.65
N PHE A 242 -9.28 -7.67 13.90
CA PHE A 242 -7.85 -7.68 14.20
C PHE A 242 -7.58 -7.19 15.63
N GLY A 243 -6.80 -7.97 16.38
CA GLY A 243 -6.38 -7.62 17.74
C GLY A 243 -7.49 -7.75 18.79
N GLU A 244 -8.63 -8.31 18.48
CA GLU A 244 -9.67 -8.63 19.45
C GLU A 244 -9.38 -9.98 20.13
N ILE A 245 -9.79 -10.12 21.40
CA ILE A 245 -9.53 -11.33 22.21
C ILE A 245 -10.11 -12.59 21.57
N ASN A 246 -11.21 -12.45 20.84
CA ASN A 246 -11.90 -13.53 20.13
C ASN A 246 -11.80 -13.28 18.61
N GLU A 247 -10.61 -13.43 18.03
CA GLU A 247 -10.48 -13.43 16.57
C GLU A 247 -11.29 -14.59 15.98
N PRO A 248 -12.01 -14.38 14.87
CA PRO A 248 -12.76 -15.44 14.20
C PRO A 248 -11.84 -16.60 13.77
N GLU A 249 -12.34 -17.83 13.86
CA GLU A 249 -11.62 -19.05 13.43
C GLU A 249 -11.19 -19.01 11.95
N GLN A 250 -11.89 -18.24 11.12
CA GLN A 250 -11.62 -18.08 9.69
C GLN A 250 -10.63 -16.96 9.36
N THR A 251 -9.80 -16.55 10.32
CA THR A 251 -8.75 -15.56 10.07
C THR A 251 -7.68 -16.13 9.13
N ASP A 252 -7.30 -15.39 8.11
CA ASP A 252 -6.28 -15.81 7.14
C ASP A 252 -4.91 -15.88 7.82
N HIS A 253 -4.25 -17.02 7.66
CA HIS A 253 -2.94 -17.28 8.25
C HIS A 253 -1.77 -16.98 7.30
N ARG A 254 -2.07 -16.66 6.03
CA ARG A 254 -1.06 -16.30 5.02
C ARG A 254 -0.40 -14.96 5.34
N GLY A 255 0.83 -14.80 4.88
CA GLY A 255 1.54 -13.53 4.99
C GLY A 255 1.01 -12.48 4.00
N MET A 256 1.29 -11.20 4.27
CA MET A 256 0.88 -10.09 3.39
C MET A 256 1.36 -10.26 1.95
N SER A 257 2.56 -10.81 1.74
CA SER A 257 3.12 -11.07 0.41
C SER A 257 2.34 -12.11 -0.41
N GLU A 258 1.57 -12.98 0.26
CA GLU A 258 0.79 -14.04 -0.38
C GLU A 258 -0.64 -13.59 -0.71
N ILE A 259 -1.15 -12.59 0.00
CA ILE A 259 -2.52 -12.09 -0.13
C ILE A 259 -2.63 -10.72 -0.81
N GLY A 260 -1.56 -10.24 -1.44
CA GLY A 260 -1.55 -9.03 -2.24
C GLY A 260 -1.42 -7.75 -1.43
N GLY A 261 -0.48 -7.75 -0.50
CA GLY A 261 -0.12 -6.58 0.32
C GLY A 261 1.10 -5.87 -0.18
#